data_5373958646d64b2764f2f7b1b22e9875
#
_entry.id   5373958646d64b2764f2f7b1b22e9875
#
_cell.length_a   1.000
_cell.length_b   1.000
_cell.length_c   1.000
_cell.angle_alpha   90.00
_cell.angle_beta   90.00
_cell.angle_gamma   90.00
#
_symmetry.space_group_name_H-M   'P 1'
#
loop_
_entity.id
_entity.type
_entity.pdbx_description
1 polymer ?
#
loop_
_entity_poly.entity_id
_entity_poly.type
_entity_poly.pdbx_seq_one_letter_code
_entity_poly.pdbx_strand_id
1 'polypeptide(L)'
;MTTQAPEQTGRVNPKKFSLWLLLLGILMLFSGLTSAYIVRKGDGNWFDFEIPSIFLYSTIIVLLSSITMIWAYRAAKKDDIKGIKLGLSATIILGTAFIISQYMGWLVLSDQGLHFVNPKYGDKVSASFLIAIAAIHLVHILAGIIYLAVMLINSFRYKIHKKNTLQISMCNTYWHFVGFLWVYLYMFLYFAPDF
;
A
#
# COMPACT_ATOMS: atom_id res chain seq x y z
N MET A 1 8.96 -20.72 -51.72
CA MET A 1 8.12 -19.75 -50.96
C MET A 1 8.17 -20.17 -49.50
N THR A 2 9.04 -19.56 -48.71
CA THR A 2 9.18 -19.80 -47.29
C THR A 2 8.21 -18.90 -46.58
N THR A 3 7.12 -19.48 -46.09
CA THR A 3 6.14 -18.79 -45.24
C THR A 3 6.79 -18.52 -43.90
N GLN A 4 7.28 -17.30 -43.67
CA GLN A 4 7.70 -16.83 -42.36
C GLN A 4 6.47 -16.80 -41.46
N ALA A 5 6.50 -17.58 -40.36
CA ALA A 5 5.53 -17.49 -39.29
C ALA A 5 5.54 -16.06 -38.74
N PRO A 6 4.39 -15.43 -38.45
CA PRO A 6 4.37 -14.07 -37.92
C PRO A 6 5.09 -14.05 -36.56
N GLU A 7 6.10 -13.19 -36.46
CA GLU A 7 6.74 -12.84 -35.19
C GLU A 7 5.64 -12.55 -34.15
N GLN A 8 5.64 -13.28 -33.07
CA GLN A 8 4.79 -12.99 -31.91
C GLN A 8 5.31 -11.68 -31.27
N THR A 9 4.89 -10.56 -31.86
CA THR A 9 4.99 -9.25 -31.20
C THR A 9 4.42 -9.40 -29.80
N GLY A 10 5.26 -9.09 -28.77
CA GLY A 10 5.02 -9.34 -27.37
C GLY A 10 3.64 -8.87 -26.89
N ARG A 11 2.65 -9.76 -26.92
CA ARG A 11 1.30 -9.49 -26.43
C ARG A 11 1.37 -9.22 -24.94
N VAL A 12 1.32 -7.96 -24.57
CA VAL A 12 1.17 -7.53 -23.17
C VAL A 12 -0.09 -8.18 -22.61
N ASN A 13 0.06 -8.94 -21.53
CA ASN A 13 -1.09 -9.58 -20.89
C ASN A 13 -2.08 -8.52 -20.40
N PRO A 14 -3.34 -8.50 -20.88
CA PRO A 14 -4.30 -7.43 -20.60
C PRO A 14 -4.55 -7.25 -19.09
N LYS A 15 -4.49 -8.32 -18.30
CA LYS A 15 -4.65 -8.23 -16.84
C LYS A 15 -3.48 -7.48 -16.17
N LYS A 16 -2.24 -7.69 -16.64
CA LYS A 16 -1.10 -6.92 -16.15
C LYS A 16 -1.19 -5.46 -16.57
N PHE A 17 -1.62 -5.20 -17.78
CA PHE A 17 -1.80 -3.84 -18.27
C PHE A 17 -2.84 -3.07 -17.44
N SER A 18 -4.01 -3.70 -17.16
CA SER A 18 -5.03 -3.09 -16.28
C SER A 18 -4.50 -2.82 -14.88
N LEU A 19 -3.66 -3.71 -14.32
CA LEU A 19 -3.00 -3.45 -13.02
C LEU A 19 -2.11 -2.22 -13.09
N TRP A 20 -1.28 -2.08 -14.13
CA TRP A 20 -0.39 -0.92 -14.27
C TRP A 20 -1.17 0.40 -14.39
N LEU A 21 -2.30 0.41 -15.12
CA LEU A 21 -3.18 1.57 -15.19
C LEU A 21 -3.77 1.93 -13.83
N LEU A 22 -4.19 0.91 -13.06
CA LEU A 22 -4.68 1.12 -11.69
C LEU A 22 -3.60 1.73 -10.80
N LEU A 23 -2.37 1.19 -10.83
CA LEU A 23 -1.25 1.69 -10.03
C LEU A 23 -0.89 3.14 -10.39
N LEU A 24 -0.92 3.47 -11.69
CA LEU A 24 -0.70 4.83 -12.16
C LEU A 24 -1.79 5.77 -11.65
N GLY A 25 -3.06 5.36 -11.68
CA GLY A 25 -4.17 6.15 -11.12
C GLY A 25 -4.02 6.42 -9.63
N ILE A 26 -3.60 5.40 -8.86
CA ILE A 26 -3.31 5.56 -7.43
C ILE A 26 -2.15 6.54 -7.21
N LEU A 27 -1.07 6.42 -7.98
CA LEU A 27 0.08 7.32 -7.90
C LEU A 27 -0.33 8.77 -8.17
N MET A 28 -1.14 9.01 -9.21
CA MET A 28 -1.65 10.35 -9.56
C MET A 28 -2.53 10.92 -8.45
N LEU A 29 -3.38 10.11 -7.83
CA LEU A 29 -4.23 10.53 -6.74
C LEU A 29 -3.41 10.98 -5.53
N PHE A 30 -2.41 10.21 -5.11
CA PHE A 30 -1.59 10.55 -3.96
C PHE A 30 -0.65 11.73 -4.24
N SER A 31 -0.09 11.85 -5.44
CA SER A 31 0.71 13.03 -5.81
C SER A 31 -0.14 14.30 -5.86
N GLY A 32 -1.38 14.22 -6.30
CA GLY A 32 -2.34 15.33 -6.23
C GLY A 32 -2.65 15.75 -4.79
N LEU A 33 -2.89 14.79 -3.90
CA LEU A 33 -3.17 15.05 -2.49
C LEU A 33 -1.97 15.66 -1.75
N THR A 34 -0.75 15.15 -1.99
CA THR A 34 0.46 15.72 -1.38
C THR A 34 0.80 17.10 -1.94
N SER A 35 0.56 17.33 -3.23
CA SER A 35 0.66 18.68 -3.82
C SER A 35 -0.33 19.65 -3.21
N ALA A 36 -1.59 19.26 -3.04
CA ALA A 36 -2.62 20.08 -2.40
C ALA A 36 -2.27 20.39 -0.93
N TYR A 37 -1.66 19.43 -0.21
CA TYR A 37 -1.15 19.63 1.14
C TYR A 37 -0.10 20.75 1.19
N ILE A 38 0.89 20.74 0.29
CA ILE A 38 1.97 21.76 0.22
C ILE A 38 1.39 23.13 -0.09
N VAL A 39 0.51 23.22 -1.10
CA VAL A 39 -0.11 24.50 -1.49
C VAL A 39 -0.91 25.08 -0.32
N ARG A 40 -1.70 24.27 0.37
CA ARG A 40 -2.53 24.71 1.47
C ARG A 40 -1.72 25.12 2.72
N LYS A 41 -0.56 24.51 2.93
CA LYS A 41 0.35 24.89 4.00
C LYS A 41 0.86 26.32 3.82
N GLY A 42 1.09 26.77 2.58
CA GLY A 42 1.54 28.12 2.26
C GLY A 42 0.52 29.23 2.57
N ASP A 43 -0.77 28.89 2.74
CA ASP A 43 -1.82 29.89 3.04
C ASP A 43 -1.83 30.40 4.50
N GLY A 44 -0.98 29.85 5.37
CA GLY A 44 -0.97 30.16 6.82
C GLY A 44 -2.03 29.38 7.60
N ASN A 45 -2.14 29.60 8.92
CA ASN A 45 -3.03 28.83 9.82
C ASN A 45 -2.74 27.33 9.85
N TRP A 46 -1.47 26.94 9.70
CA TRP A 46 -1.03 25.57 9.75
C TRP A 46 -0.73 25.14 11.19
N PHE A 47 -1.16 23.93 11.55
CA PHE A 47 -0.85 23.36 12.86
C PHE A 47 0.33 22.42 12.73
N ASP A 48 1.44 22.75 13.37
CA ASP A 48 2.60 21.87 13.48
C ASP A 48 2.30 20.78 14.51
N PHE A 49 2.54 19.54 14.12
CA PHE A 49 2.35 18.36 14.96
C PHE A 49 3.58 17.48 14.87
N GLU A 50 3.89 16.84 15.99
CA GLU A 50 4.96 15.86 16.02
C GLU A 50 4.44 14.50 15.50
N ILE A 51 5.19 13.89 14.59
CA ILE A 51 4.84 12.57 14.07
C ILE A 51 5.13 11.53 15.15
N PRO A 52 4.12 10.78 15.63
CA PRO A 52 4.33 9.75 16.63
C PRO A 52 5.29 8.67 16.15
N SER A 53 6.17 8.19 17.03
CA SER A 53 7.15 7.12 16.74
C SER A 53 6.49 5.83 16.24
N ILE A 54 5.20 5.64 16.50
CA ILE A 54 4.43 4.48 16.06
C ILE A 54 4.41 4.34 14.52
N PHE A 55 4.48 5.46 13.78
CA PHE A 55 4.55 5.44 12.31
C PHE A 55 5.89 4.91 11.80
N LEU A 56 6.99 5.09 12.55
CA LEU A 56 8.26 4.45 12.23
C LEU A 56 8.15 2.93 12.39
N TYR A 57 7.57 2.45 13.50
CA TYR A 57 7.36 1.00 13.71
C TYR A 57 6.45 0.40 12.64
N SER A 58 5.39 1.09 12.25
CA SER A 58 4.52 0.62 11.15
C SER A 58 5.25 0.56 9.80
N THR A 59 6.19 1.46 9.55
CA THR A 59 7.05 1.41 8.35
C THR A 59 7.95 0.17 8.36
N ILE A 60 8.51 -0.20 9.51
CA ILE A 60 9.30 -1.43 9.64
C ILE A 60 8.41 -2.66 9.38
N ILE A 61 7.19 -2.70 9.93
CA ILE A 61 6.24 -3.79 9.72
C ILE A 61 5.92 -3.97 8.25
N VAL A 62 5.66 -2.89 7.49
CA VAL A 62 5.35 -3.00 6.06
C VAL A 62 6.54 -3.45 5.23
N LEU A 63 7.75 -3.06 5.60
CA LEU A 63 8.98 -3.55 4.95
C LEU A 63 9.17 -5.05 5.19
N LEU A 64 8.97 -5.52 6.42
CA LEU A 64 9.00 -6.95 6.74
C LEU A 64 7.92 -7.73 5.98
N SER A 65 6.71 -7.18 5.85
CA SER A 65 5.63 -7.81 5.08
C SER A 65 5.97 -7.92 3.58
N SER A 66 6.73 -6.98 3.04
CA SER A 66 7.25 -7.05 1.68
C SER A 66 8.22 -8.21 1.48
N ILE A 67 9.07 -8.50 2.47
CA ILE A 67 10.01 -9.64 2.41
C ILE A 67 9.22 -10.97 2.41
N THR A 68 8.21 -11.10 3.29
CA THR A 68 7.37 -12.32 3.34
C THR A 68 6.59 -12.52 2.05
N MET A 69 6.14 -11.45 1.39
CA MET A 69 5.46 -11.53 0.10
C MET A 69 6.39 -11.98 -1.03
N ILE A 70 7.64 -11.49 -1.06
CA ILE A 70 8.66 -11.96 -2.01
C ILE A 70 8.92 -13.45 -1.80
N TRP A 71 9.00 -13.91 -0.55
CA TRP A 71 9.17 -15.32 -0.24
C TRP A 71 8.01 -16.16 -0.77
N ALA A 72 6.76 -15.75 -0.51
CA ALA A 72 5.57 -16.43 -1.06
C ALA A 72 5.60 -16.52 -2.59
N TYR A 73 5.99 -15.42 -3.27
CA TYR A 73 6.09 -15.40 -4.72
C TYR A 73 7.20 -16.32 -5.26
N ARG A 74 8.35 -16.38 -4.58
CA ARG A 74 9.44 -17.30 -4.94
C ARG A 74 9.06 -18.75 -4.71
N ALA A 75 8.33 -19.05 -3.63
CA ALA A 75 7.78 -20.39 -3.36
C ALA A 75 6.80 -20.82 -4.46
N ALA A 76 5.95 -19.90 -4.95
CA ALA A 76 5.02 -20.19 -6.05
C ALA A 76 5.74 -20.57 -7.36
N LYS A 77 6.90 -19.98 -7.64
CA LYS A 77 7.72 -20.35 -8.80
C LYS A 77 8.37 -21.73 -8.67
N LYS A 78 8.56 -22.23 -7.43
CA LYS A 78 9.15 -23.54 -7.12
C LYS A 78 8.10 -24.61 -6.87
N ASP A 79 6.79 -24.31 -7.01
CA ASP A 79 5.67 -25.19 -6.65
C ASP A 79 5.69 -25.64 -5.17
N ASP A 80 6.34 -24.86 -4.28
CA ASP A 80 6.34 -25.12 -2.84
C ASP A 80 5.05 -24.57 -2.21
N ILE A 81 4.03 -25.39 -2.13
CA ILE A 81 2.70 -25.03 -1.59
C ILE A 81 2.77 -24.64 -0.11
N LYS A 82 3.66 -25.27 0.67
CA LYS A 82 3.84 -24.92 2.09
C LYS A 82 4.43 -23.52 2.22
N GLY A 83 5.46 -23.22 1.44
CA GLY A 83 6.07 -21.89 1.39
C GLY A 83 5.12 -20.80 0.94
N ILE A 84 4.23 -21.07 -0.05
CA ILE A 84 3.20 -20.13 -0.48
C ILE A 84 2.24 -19.81 0.66
N LYS A 85 1.69 -20.85 1.34
CA LYS A 85 0.74 -20.68 2.44
C LYS A 85 1.35 -19.90 3.60
N LEU A 86 2.56 -20.29 4.04
CA LEU A 86 3.25 -19.61 5.13
C LEU A 86 3.58 -18.16 4.80
N GLY A 87 4.13 -17.90 3.61
CA GLY A 87 4.47 -16.55 3.19
C GLY A 87 3.24 -15.63 3.07
N LEU A 88 2.15 -16.10 2.44
CA LEU A 88 0.91 -15.32 2.34
C LEU A 88 0.27 -15.08 3.72
N SER A 89 0.23 -16.10 4.61
CA SER A 89 -0.31 -15.94 5.96
C SER A 89 0.51 -14.95 6.77
N ALA A 90 1.85 -15.03 6.72
CA ALA A 90 2.72 -14.07 7.39
C ALA A 90 2.52 -12.64 6.87
N THR A 91 2.36 -12.47 5.55
CA THR A 91 2.08 -11.16 4.93
C THR A 91 0.75 -10.59 5.40
N ILE A 92 -0.31 -11.41 5.50
CA ILE A 92 -1.62 -10.98 6.01
C ILE A 92 -1.53 -10.57 7.48
N ILE A 93 -0.84 -11.34 8.32
CA ILE A 93 -0.66 -11.03 9.74
C ILE A 93 0.07 -9.70 9.90
N LEU A 94 1.18 -9.50 9.18
CA LEU A 94 1.93 -8.24 9.22
C LEU A 94 1.12 -7.07 8.65
N GLY A 95 0.35 -7.28 7.59
CA GLY A 95 -0.56 -6.27 7.04
C GLY A 95 -1.67 -5.87 8.02
N THR A 96 -2.21 -6.83 8.77
CA THR A 96 -3.20 -6.54 9.82
C THR A 96 -2.55 -5.82 11.00
N ALA A 97 -1.35 -6.21 11.42
CA ALA A 97 -0.57 -5.50 12.44
C ALA A 97 -0.28 -4.05 12.03
N PHE A 98 0.01 -3.81 10.74
CA PHE A 98 0.15 -2.47 10.19
C PHE A 98 -1.14 -1.65 10.36
N ILE A 99 -2.32 -2.19 10.03
CA ILE A 99 -3.61 -1.50 10.21
C ILE A 99 -3.83 -1.13 11.68
N ILE A 100 -3.56 -2.06 12.59
CA ILE A 100 -3.69 -1.81 14.04
C ILE A 100 -2.74 -0.70 14.48
N SER A 101 -1.50 -0.71 14.01
CA SER A 101 -0.53 0.34 14.34
C SER A 101 -0.94 1.71 13.77
N GLN A 102 -1.57 1.77 12.61
CA GLN A 102 -2.14 3.01 12.05
C GLN A 102 -3.27 3.56 12.92
N TYR A 103 -4.18 2.69 13.36
CA TYR A 103 -5.26 3.08 14.24
C TYR A 103 -4.73 3.64 15.58
N MET A 104 -3.72 2.99 16.18
CA MET A 104 -3.05 3.51 17.37
C MET A 104 -2.37 4.86 17.13
N GLY A 105 -1.73 5.03 15.98
CA GLY A 105 -1.13 6.30 15.57
C GLY A 105 -2.16 7.43 15.48
N TRP A 106 -3.35 7.14 14.96
CA TRP A 106 -4.45 8.10 14.90
C TRP A 106 -5.00 8.49 16.27
N LEU A 107 -5.06 7.55 17.21
CA LEU A 107 -5.46 7.88 18.60
C LEU A 107 -4.46 8.85 19.22
N VAL A 108 -3.16 8.62 19.08
CA VAL A 108 -2.12 9.52 19.59
C VAL A 108 -2.22 10.91 18.94
N LEU A 109 -2.44 10.99 17.62
CA LEU A 109 -2.65 12.27 16.94
C LEU A 109 -3.92 12.99 17.40
N SER A 110 -4.99 12.24 17.66
CA SER A 110 -6.23 12.79 18.21
C SER A 110 -6.01 13.41 19.60
N ASP A 111 -5.22 12.75 20.47
CA ASP A 111 -4.87 13.28 21.79
C ASP A 111 -4.02 14.56 21.70
N GLN A 112 -3.25 14.76 20.63
CA GLN A 112 -2.56 16.02 20.32
C GLN A 112 -3.49 17.13 19.79
N GLY A 113 -4.80 16.85 19.69
CA GLY A 113 -5.80 17.79 19.23
C GLY A 113 -6.05 17.84 17.72
N LEU A 114 -5.52 16.85 16.96
CA LEU A 114 -5.84 16.67 15.56
C LEU A 114 -7.15 15.88 15.39
N HIS A 115 -8.28 16.58 15.53
CA HIS A 115 -9.61 15.97 15.32
C HIS A 115 -10.11 16.27 13.91
N PHE A 116 -10.77 15.31 13.29
CA PHE A 116 -11.35 15.45 11.94
C PHE A 116 -12.43 16.53 11.89
N VAL A 117 -13.20 16.68 12.96
CA VAL A 117 -14.24 17.70 13.09
C VAL A 117 -14.36 18.09 14.56
N ASN A 118 -13.79 19.19 14.97
CA ASN A 118 -14.09 19.77 16.28
C ASN A 118 -14.35 21.28 16.13
N PRO A 119 -15.62 21.72 16.24
CA PRO A 119 -16.01 23.12 16.07
C PRO A 119 -15.37 24.07 17.10
N LYS A 120 -14.84 23.53 18.22
CA LYS A 120 -14.24 24.33 19.31
C LYS A 120 -12.85 24.87 19.03
N TYR A 121 -12.10 24.30 18.07
CA TYR A 121 -10.68 24.63 17.88
C TYR A 121 -10.35 25.26 16.51
N GLY A 122 -11.36 25.71 15.76
CA GLY A 122 -11.18 26.24 14.42
C GLY A 122 -10.84 25.13 13.39
N ASP A 123 -11.10 25.39 12.13
CA ASP A 123 -10.83 24.46 11.03
C ASP A 123 -9.31 24.25 10.89
N LYS A 124 -8.79 23.21 11.56
CA LYS A 124 -7.39 22.78 11.37
C LYS A 124 -7.31 21.99 10.07
N VAL A 125 -7.19 22.70 8.97
CA VAL A 125 -7.14 22.16 7.61
C VAL A 125 -6.02 21.13 7.46
N SER A 126 -4.89 21.31 8.16
CA SER A 126 -3.75 20.38 8.20
C SER A 126 -4.14 18.97 8.66
N ALA A 127 -4.93 18.90 9.75
CA ALA A 127 -5.41 17.63 10.29
C ALA A 127 -6.30 16.89 9.29
N SER A 128 -7.20 17.61 8.61
CA SER A 128 -8.11 17.03 7.61
C SER A 128 -7.36 16.45 6.42
N PHE A 129 -6.33 17.12 5.91
CA PHE A 129 -5.50 16.61 4.82
C PHE A 129 -4.71 15.36 5.24
N LEU A 130 -4.07 15.37 6.40
CA LEU A 130 -3.31 14.24 6.92
C LEU A 130 -4.21 13.01 7.08
N ILE A 131 -5.37 13.17 7.71
CA ILE A 131 -6.33 12.09 7.94
C ILE A 131 -6.89 11.58 6.60
N ALA A 132 -7.19 12.47 5.65
CA ALA A 132 -7.69 12.08 4.34
C ALA A 132 -6.67 11.22 3.58
N ILE A 133 -5.40 11.66 3.51
CA ILE A 133 -4.31 10.91 2.86
C ILE A 133 -4.13 9.54 3.51
N ALA A 134 -4.08 9.48 4.84
CA ALA A 134 -3.90 8.24 5.58
C ALA A 134 -5.11 7.31 5.44
N ALA A 135 -6.35 7.83 5.46
CA ALA A 135 -7.57 7.05 5.29
C ALA A 135 -7.68 6.44 3.89
N ILE A 136 -7.37 7.21 2.84
CA ILE A 136 -7.36 6.72 1.45
C ILE A 136 -6.30 5.63 1.30
N HIS A 137 -5.10 5.81 1.88
CA HIS A 137 -4.06 4.78 1.89
C HIS A 137 -4.54 3.51 2.60
N LEU A 138 -5.21 3.64 3.75
CA LEU A 138 -5.77 2.50 4.50
C LEU A 138 -6.78 1.70 3.66
N VAL A 139 -7.63 2.36 2.87
CA VAL A 139 -8.56 1.68 1.94
C VAL A 139 -7.80 0.84 0.92
N HIS A 140 -6.66 1.33 0.39
CA HIS A 140 -5.83 0.57 -0.55
C HIS A 140 -5.12 -0.63 0.13
N ILE A 141 -4.68 -0.47 1.38
CA ILE A 141 -4.14 -1.59 2.19
C ILE A 141 -5.21 -2.66 2.43
N LEU A 142 -6.43 -2.25 2.80
CA LEU A 142 -7.55 -3.19 2.98
C LEU A 142 -7.86 -3.96 1.71
N ALA A 143 -7.91 -3.29 0.55
CA ALA A 143 -8.06 -3.94 -0.75
C ALA A 143 -6.92 -4.94 -1.01
N GLY A 144 -5.69 -4.60 -0.66
CA GLY A 144 -4.53 -5.48 -0.73
C GLY A 144 -4.65 -6.71 0.15
N ILE A 145 -5.12 -6.56 1.40
CA ILE A 145 -5.35 -7.69 2.32
C ILE A 145 -6.44 -8.62 1.78
N ILE A 146 -7.54 -8.06 1.24
CA ILE A 146 -8.58 -8.86 0.59
C ILE A 146 -7.99 -9.64 -0.57
N TYR A 147 -7.15 -9.03 -1.39
CA TYR A 147 -6.48 -9.70 -2.49
C TYR A 147 -5.56 -10.83 -2.01
N LEU A 148 -4.75 -10.60 -0.96
CA LEU A 148 -3.91 -11.62 -0.31
C LEU A 148 -4.75 -12.77 0.25
N ALA A 149 -5.90 -12.49 0.88
CA ALA A 149 -6.81 -13.51 1.39
C ALA A 149 -7.37 -14.39 0.26
N VAL A 150 -7.78 -13.79 -0.86
CA VAL A 150 -8.19 -14.53 -2.06
C VAL A 150 -7.06 -15.41 -2.58
N MET A 151 -5.81 -14.91 -2.61
CA MET A 151 -4.64 -15.70 -3.02
C MET A 151 -4.39 -16.85 -2.04
N LEU A 152 -4.53 -16.62 -0.73
CA LEU A 152 -4.38 -17.67 0.27
C LEU A 152 -5.44 -18.77 0.09
N ILE A 153 -6.70 -18.41 -0.13
CA ILE A 153 -7.78 -19.38 -0.42
C ILE A 153 -7.49 -20.16 -1.70
N ASN A 154 -7.01 -19.50 -2.75
CA ASN A 154 -6.62 -20.15 -3.99
C ASN A 154 -5.43 -21.10 -3.81
N SER A 155 -4.51 -20.80 -2.88
CA SER A 155 -3.41 -21.68 -2.52
C SER A 155 -3.91 -22.96 -1.81
N PHE A 156 -4.92 -22.85 -0.93
CA PHE A 156 -5.57 -24.03 -0.32
C PHE A 156 -6.29 -24.91 -1.36
N ARG A 157 -6.83 -24.29 -2.41
CA ARG A 157 -7.51 -24.99 -3.52
C ARG A 157 -6.57 -25.50 -4.61
N TYR A 158 -5.25 -25.46 -4.38
CA TYR A 158 -4.21 -25.88 -5.35
C TYR A 158 -4.30 -25.21 -6.73
N LYS A 159 -4.88 -23.99 -6.78
CA LYS A 159 -5.00 -23.21 -8.02
C LYS A 159 -3.73 -22.43 -8.38
N ILE A 160 -2.83 -22.24 -7.41
CA ILE A 160 -1.55 -21.55 -7.60
C ILE A 160 -0.47 -22.61 -7.79
N HIS A 161 0.14 -22.64 -8.98
CA HIS A 161 1.22 -23.57 -9.35
C HIS A 161 2.11 -22.89 -10.39
N LYS A 162 3.27 -23.47 -10.67
CA LYS A 162 4.30 -22.91 -11.57
C LYS A 162 3.77 -22.44 -12.94
N LYS A 163 2.75 -23.11 -13.49
CA LYS A 163 2.13 -22.72 -14.78
C LYS A 163 1.13 -21.55 -14.64
N ASN A 164 0.67 -21.22 -13.42
CA ASN A 164 -0.34 -20.19 -13.18
C ASN A 164 0.10 -19.22 -12.07
N THR A 165 1.24 -18.58 -12.29
CA THR A 165 1.81 -17.60 -11.34
C THR A 165 1.35 -16.16 -11.61
N LEU A 166 0.51 -15.92 -12.61
CA LEU A 166 0.10 -14.58 -13.02
C LEU A 166 -0.57 -13.83 -11.87
N GLN A 167 -1.55 -14.45 -11.21
CA GLN A 167 -2.33 -13.79 -10.15
C GLN A 167 -1.47 -13.44 -8.94
N ILE A 168 -0.62 -14.37 -8.47
CA ILE A 168 0.28 -14.10 -7.35
C ILE A 168 1.36 -13.06 -7.72
N SER A 169 1.80 -13.02 -8.98
CA SER A 169 2.69 -11.98 -9.49
C SER A 169 2.04 -10.59 -9.44
N MET A 170 0.77 -10.49 -9.85
CA MET A 170 0.02 -9.24 -9.79
C MET A 170 -0.22 -8.80 -8.33
N CYS A 171 -0.57 -9.73 -7.46
CA CYS A 171 -0.73 -9.48 -6.01
C CYS A 171 0.58 -8.99 -5.40
N ASN A 172 1.71 -9.62 -5.73
CA ASN A 172 3.04 -9.19 -5.29
C ASN A 172 3.36 -7.76 -5.75
N THR A 173 3.11 -7.43 -7.02
CA THR A 173 3.34 -6.07 -7.55
C THR A 173 2.48 -5.04 -6.84
N TYR A 174 1.18 -5.32 -6.63
CA TYR A 174 0.27 -4.43 -5.93
C TYR A 174 0.70 -4.20 -4.48
N TRP A 175 1.04 -5.27 -3.73
CA TRP A 175 1.45 -5.19 -2.33
C TRP A 175 2.71 -4.35 -2.14
N HIS A 176 3.73 -4.57 -2.97
CA HIS A 176 4.95 -3.77 -2.92
C HIS A 176 4.70 -2.30 -3.29
N PHE A 177 3.85 -2.05 -4.28
CA PHE A 177 3.51 -0.68 -4.66
C PHE A 177 2.84 0.06 -3.50
N VAL A 178 1.84 -0.54 -2.85
CA VAL A 178 1.14 0.09 -1.72
C VAL A 178 2.08 0.26 -0.52
N GLY A 179 2.97 -0.71 -0.26
CA GLY A 179 4.00 -0.59 0.78
C GLY A 179 5.01 0.53 0.48
N PHE A 180 5.47 0.66 -0.78
CA PHE A 180 6.33 1.75 -1.21
C PHE A 180 5.63 3.11 -1.08
N LEU A 181 4.35 3.17 -1.44
CA LEU A 181 3.53 4.37 -1.29
C LEU A 181 3.45 4.81 0.19
N TRP A 182 3.35 3.86 1.14
CA TRP A 182 3.43 4.19 2.56
C TRP A 182 4.76 4.83 2.95
N VAL A 183 5.88 4.25 2.51
CA VAL A 183 7.22 4.82 2.77
C VAL A 183 7.31 6.24 2.23
N TYR A 184 6.82 6.47 1.01
CA TYR A 184 6.73 7.82 0.41
C TYR A 184 5.91 8.77 1.28
N LEU A 185 4.71 8.36 1.71
CA LEU A 185 3.83 9.18 2.55
C LEU A 185 4.46 9.48 3.92
N TYR A 186 5.08 8.48 4.54
CA TYR A 186 5.77 8.67 5.81
C TYR A 186 6.93 9.66 5.69
N MET A 187 7.77 9.52 4.66
CA MET A 187 8.86 10.46 4.39
C MET A 187 8.32 11.87 4.08
N PHE A 188 7.30 11.95 3.24
CA PHE A 188 6.66 13.23 2.93
C PHE A 188 6.17 13.93 4.19
N LEU A 189 5.45 13.25 5.06
CA LEU A 189 4.94 13.82 6.30
C LEU A 189 6.06 14.18 7.29
N TYR A 190 7.13 13.37 7.32
CA TYR A 190 8.28 13.60 8.20
C TYR A 190 9.06 14.88 7.84
N PHE A 191 9.22 15.15 6.54
CA PHE A 191 9.90 16.35 6.05
C PHE A 191 8.95 17.53 5.81
N ALA A 192 7.64 17.31 5.85
CA ALA A 192 6.66 18.37 5.62
C ALA A 192 6.75 19.58 6.57
N PRO A 193 7.20 19.48 7.84
CA PRO A 193 7.45 20.68 8.69
C PRO A 193 8.51 21.62 8.14
N ASP A 194 9.48 21.11 7.40
CA ASP A 194 10.66 21.87 6.93
C ASP A 194 10.42 22.62 5.59
N PHE A 195 9.26 22.45 4.95
CA PHE A 195 8.92 23.10 3.67
C PHE A 195 8.05 24.34 3.81
#